data_9e1f7c3f09c12e7dc057c31cd9a1335f
#
_entry.id   9e1f7c3f09c12e7dc057c31cd9a1335f
#
_cell.length_a   1.000
_cell.length_b   1.000
_cell.length_c   1.000
_cell.angle_alpha   90.00
_cell.angle_beta   90.00
_cell.angle_gamma   90.00
#
_symmetry.space_group_name_H-M   'P 1'
#
loop_
_entity.id
_entity.type
_entity.pdbx_description
1 polymer ?
#
loop_
_entity_poly.entity_id
_entity_poly.type
_entity_poly.pdbx_seq_one_letter_code
_entity_poly.pdbx_strand_id
1 'polypeptide(L)'
;MLSLLWIVVGIIVVVAITAVTGYFVAQEFAYMAVDRSRLKASAEAGDAAAARALKVTSRTSFMLSGAQLGITVTGLLVGYVAEPLIGQGLSDLLGGVGIPTGVGIAVGAVVAILLSTVVQMIFGELFPKNLAIARPDPVARRLALSTTLYLKIFGWLIKFFDHSSNLLLRALRIEPVHDVEHAATPRDLEHIVDESRATGELSPEMSTLLDRMLDFPDRTAVHAAIPRSRVAVVPAD
;
A
#
# COMPACT_ATOMS: atom_id res chain seq x y z
N MET A 1 -13.60 -16.09 -39.08
CA MET A 1 -12.65 -14.92 -39.07
C MET A 1 -13.09 -13.83 -38.10
N LEU A 2 -14.37 -13.41 -38.09
CA LEU A 2 -14.88 -12.41 -37.13
C LEU A 2 -14.76 -12.82 -35.66
N SER A 3 -15.08 -14.08 -35.34
CA SER A 3 -14.96 -14.61 -33.96
C SER A 3 -13.53 -14.57 -33.40
N LEU A 4 -12.55 -14.88 -34.24
CA LEU A 4 -11.13 -14.81 -33.90
C LEU A 4 -10.68 -13.37 -33.64
N LEU A 5 -11.19 -12.42 -34.43
CA LEU A 5 -10.94 -10.98 -34.25
C LEU A 5 -11.48 -10.51 -32.90
N TRP A 6 -12.70 -10.90 -32.52
CA TRP A 6 -13.31 -10.53 -31.22
C TRP A 6 -12.53 -11.11 -30.04
N ILE A 7 -12.04 -12.34 -30.14
CA ILE A 7 -11.17 -12.93 -29.09
C ILE A 7 -9.88 -12.13 -28.94
N VAL A 8 -9.21 -11.80 -30.05
CA VAL A 8 -7.96 -11.02 -30.01
C VAL A 8 -8.19 -9.64 -29.41
N VAL A 9 -9.25 -8.95 -29.85
CA VAL A 9 -9.62 -7.65 -29.28
C VAL A 9 -9.93 -7.77 -27.80
N GLY A 10 -10.69 -8.81 -27.39
CA GLY A 10 -11.01 -9.07 -26.01
C GLY A 10 -9.76 -9.30 -25.14
N ILE A 11 -8.81 -10.08 -25.60
CA ILE A 11 -7.54 -10.30 -24.92
C ILE A 11 -6.76 -9.00 -24.77
N ILE A 12 -6.66 -8.19 -25.82
CA ILE A 12 -5.95 -6.89 -25.79
C ILE A 12 -6.61 -5.96 -24.75
N VAL A 13 -7.93 -5.87 -24.75
CA VAL A 13 -8.66 -5.01 -23.81
C VAL A 13 -8.50 -5.52 -22.37
N VAL A 14 -8.62 -6.82 -22.12
CA VAL A 14 -8.40 -7.41 -20.81
C VAL A 14 -6.98 -7.13 -20.32
N VAL A 15 -5.97 -7.33 -21.14
CA VAL A 15 -4.57 -7.03 -20.80
C VAL A 15 -4.37 -5.55 -20.52
N ALA A 16 -4.97 -4.66 -21.30
CA ALA A 16 -4.89 -3.22 -21.07
C ALA A 16 -5.51 -2.80 -19.72
N ILE A 17 -6.71 -3.30 -19.43
CA ILE A 17 -7.38 -3.01 -18.14
C ILE A 17 -6.58 -3.62 -16.97
N THR A 18 -6.07 -4.85 -17.13
CA THR A 18 -5.19 -5.51 -16.15
C THR A 18 -3.93 -4.69 -15.87
N ALA A 19 -3.32 -4.10 -16.90
CA ALA A 19 -2.16 -3.22 -16.72
C ALA A 19 -2.51 -1.96 -15.91
N VAL A 20 -3.72 -1.40 -16.09
CA VAL A 20 -4.21 -0.28 -15.27
C VAL A 20 -4.47 -0.72 -13.83
N THR A 21 -5.02 -1.92 -13.59
CA THR A 21 -5.12 -2.48 -12.24
C THR A 21 -3.74 -2.61 -11.59
N GLY A 22 -2.78 -3.19 -12.32
CA GLY A 22 -1.40 -3.33 -11.85
C GLY A 22 -0.72 -1.98 -11.52
N TYR A 23 -1.06 -0.93 -12.25
CA TYR A 23 -0.63 0.44 -11.91
C TYR A 23 -1.15 0.87 -10.54
N PHE A 24 -2.44 0.67 -10.23
CA PHE A 24 -3.01 1.04 -8.94
C PHE A 24 -2.49 0.17 -7.80
N VAL A 25 -2.29 -1.13 -8.04
CA VAL A 25 -1.68 -2.04 -7.06
C VAL A 25 -0.23 -1.65 -6.77
N ALA A 26 0.56 -1.36 -7.81
CA ALA A 26 1.93 -0.88 -7.63
C ALA A 26 1.98 0.46 -6.87
N GLN A 27 1.04 1.36 -7.15
CA GLN A 27 0.87 2.63 -6.44
C GLN A 27 0.59 2.40 -4.95
N GLU A 28 -0.40 1.58 -4.62
CA GLU A 28 -0.78 1.27 -3.25
C GLU A 28 0.41 0.74 -2.45
N PHE A 29 1.03 -0.34 -2.91
CA PHE A 29 2.11 -1.00 -2.19
C PHE A 29 3.41 -0.20 -2.15
N ALA A 30 3.74 0.55 -3.21
CA ALA A 30 4.93 1.39 -3.21
C ALA A 30 4.85 2.51 -2.15
N TYR A 31 3.70 3.19 -2.04
CA TYR A 31 3.53 4.25 -1.05
C TYR A 31 3.35 3.75 0.38
N MET A 32 2.92 2.50 0.57
CA MET A 32 2.93 1.86 1.89
C MET A 32 4.33 1.45 2.34
N ALA A 33 5.16 0.97 1.42
CA ALA A 33 6.48 0.39 1.73
C ALA A 33 7.63 1.40 1.64
N VAL A 34 7.43 2.59 1.06
CA VAL A 34 8.52 3.56 0.86
C VAL A 34 8.94 4.21 2.17
N ASP A 35 10.25 4.34 2.36
CA ASP A 35 10.84 5.07 3.48
C ASP A 35 10.69 6.59 3.28
N ARG A 36 9.85 7.19 4.13
CA ARG A 36 9.58 8.64 4.10
C ARG A 36 10.82 9.47 4.44
N SER A 37 11.67 9.00 5.34
CA SER A 37 12.89 9.71 5.74
C SER A 37 13.86 9.82 4.57
N ARG A 38 14.00 8.72 3.82
CA ARG A 38 14.82 8.68 2.61
C ARG A 38 14.25 9.55 1.48
N LEU A 39 12.92 9.55 1.30
CA LEU A 39 12.27 10.46 0.35
C LEU A 39 12.49 11.92 0.73
N LYS A 40 12.39 12.25 2.02
CA LYS A 40 12.62 13.61 2.55
C LYS A 40 14.05 14.07 2.27
N ALA A 41 15.04 13.27 2.62
CA ALA A 41 16.44 13.58 2.36
C ALA A 41 16.72 13.81 0.86
N SER A 42 16.12 12.98 -0.01
CA SER A 42 16.27 13.14 -1.47
C SER A 42 15.57 14.39 -1.99
N ALA A 43 14.41 14.74 -1.43
CA ALA A 43 13.67 15.96 -1.80
C ALA A 43 14.45 17.22 -1.39
N GLU A 44 15.06 17.23 -0.21
CA GLU A 44 15.94 18.30 0.27
C GLU A 44 17.21 18.45 -0.59
N ALA A 45 17.70 17.33 -1.16
CA ALA A 45 18.79 17.33 -2.13
C ALA A 45 18.37 17.81 -3.55
N GLY A 46 17.10 18.22 -3.75
CA GLY A 46 16.61 18.79 -5.00
C GLY A 46 15.92 17.80 -5.95
N ASP A 47 15.67 16.56 -5.54
CA ASP A 47 14.92 15.60 -6.37
C ASP A 47 13.42 15.93 -6.38
N ALA A 48 12.95 16.49 -7.50
CA ALA A 48 11.55 16.85 -7.71
C ALA A 48 10.61 15.65 -7.73
N ALA A 49 11.08 14.45 -8.10
CA ALA A 49 10.26 13.23 -8.07
C ALA A 49 10.07 12.75 -6.64
N ALA A 50 11.14 12.79 -5.82
CA ALA A 50 11.06 12.50 -4.39
C ALA A 50 10.15 13.49 -3.65
N ALA A 51 10.24 14.78 -3.96
CA ALA A 51 9.37 15.80 -3.37
C ALA A 51 7.88 15.57 -3.69
N ARG A 52 7.56 15.15 -4.92
CA ARG A 52 6.19 14.79 -5.29
C ARG A 52 5.73 13.52 -4.58
N ALA A 53 6.57 12.48 -4.52
CA ALA A 53 6.26 11.24 -3.82
C ALA A 53 6.03 11.51 -2.31
N LEU A 54 6.87 12.31 -1.69
CA LEU A 54 6.71 12.73 -0.29
C LEU A 54 5.38 13.45 -0.05
N LYS A 55 4.94 14.31 -0.99
CA LYS A 55 3.64 14.98 -0.90
C LYS A 55 2.47 13.99 -0.99
N VAL A 56 2.60 12.90 -1.72
CA VAL A 56 1.59 11.84 -1.78
C VAL A 56 1.54 11.08 -0.44
N THR A 57 2.70 10.75 0.14
CA THR A 57 2.77 10.05 1.42
C THR A 57 2.26 10.87 2.61
N SER A 58 2.17 12.20 2.50
CA SER A 58 1.55 13.03 3.55
C SER A 58 0.03 12.87 3.65
N ARG A 59 -0.61 12.17 2.70
CA ARG A 59 -2.05 11.86 2.67
C ARG A 59 -2.28 10.40 2.34
N THR A 60 -1.64 9.50 3.09
CA THR A 60 -1.61 8.07 2.81
C THR A 60 -3.00 7.46 2.79
N SER A 61 -3.85 7.76 3.76
CA SER A 61 -5.23 7.24 3.83
C SER A 61 -6.03 7.62 2.57
N PHE A 62 -5.99 8.89 2.18
CA PHE A 62 -6.65 9.38 0.97
C PHE A 62 -6.09 8.74 -0.31
N MET A 63 -4.77 8.53 -0.38
CA MET A 63 -4.12 7.88 -1.52
C MET A 63 -4.52 6.40 -1.58
N LEU A 64 -4.56 5.69 -0.45
CA LEU A 64 -5.00 4.30 -0.37
C LEU A 64 -6.46 4.14 -0.81
N SER A 65 -7.35 5.00 -0.33
CA SER A 65 -8.76 5.01 -0.78
C SER A 65 -8.87 5.23 -2.30
N GLY A 66 -8.00 6.09 -2.85
CA GLY A 66 -7.93 6.32 -4.30
C GLY A 66 -7.41 5.10 -5.06
N ALA A 67 -6.32 4.47 -4.60
CA ALA A 67 -5.78 3.26 -5.24
C ALA A 67 -6.81 2.13 -5.21
N GLN A 68 -7.46 1.91 -4.07
CA GLN A 68 -8.51 0.91 -3.90
C GLN A 68 -9.72 1.14 -4.82
N LEU A 69 -10.13 2.41 -5.01
CA LEU A 69 -11.15 2.76 -5.99
C LEU A 69 -10.73 2.34 -7.41
N GLY A 70 -9.49 2.65 -7.80
CA GLY A 70 -8.94 2.28 -9.10
C GLY A 70 -8.90 0.77 -9.31
N ILE A 71 -8.39 0.01 -8.32
CA ILE A 71 -8.32 -1.46 -8.34
C ILE A 71 -9.72 -2.06 -8.49
N THR A 72 -10.68 -1.59 -7.70
CA THR A 72 -12.06 -2.11 -7.71
C THR A 72 -12.73 -1.86 -9.07
N VAL A 73 -12.65 -0.64 -9.59
CA VAL A 73 -13.28 -0.27 -10.87
C VAL A 73 -12.66 -1.08 -12.01
N THR A 74 -11.33 -1.17 -12.07
CA THR A 74 -10.65 -1.89 -13.15
C THR A 74 -10.85 -3.41 -13.04
N GLY A 75 -10.86 -3.97 -11.83
CA GLY A 75 -11.17 -5.38 -11.61
C GLY A 75 -12.59 -5.76 -12.07
N LEU A 76 -13.59 -4.94 -11.77
CA LEU A 76 -14.95 -5.12 -12.26
C LEU A 76 -15.04 -5.00 -13.79
N LEU A 77 -14.30 -4.06 -14.39
CA LEU A 77 -14.26 -3.89 -15.84
C LEU A 77 -13.67 -5.11 -16.56
N VAL A 78 -12.63 -5.75 -16.01
CA VAL A 78 -12.07 -6.98 -16.57
C VAL A 78 -13.15 -8.06 -16.65
N GLY A 79 -13.86 -8.30 -15.55
CA GLY A 79 -14.93 -9.31 -15.52
C GLY A 79 -16.07 -8.99 -16.50
N TYR A 80 -16.50 -7.73 -16.55
CA TYR A 80 -17.57 -7.28 -17.43
C TYR A 80 -17.23 -7.35 -18.93
N VAL A 81 -15.95 -7.17 -19.28
CA VAL A 81 -15.49 -7.12 -20.68
C VAL A 81 -15.06 -8.50 -21.18
N ALA A 82 -14.49 -9.35 -20.31
CA ALA A 82 -13.95 -10.64 -20.71
C ALA A 82 -15.02 -11.59 -21.25
N GLU A 83 -16.17 -11.67 -20.59
CA GLU A 83 -17.24 -12.58 -20.97
C GLU A 83 -17.81 -12.27 -22.37
N PRO A 84 -18.28 -11.05 -22.70
CA PRO A 84 -18.86 -10.79 -24.01
C PRO A 84 -17.85 -10.84 -25.17
N LEU A 85 -16.60 -10.47 -24.95
CA LEU A 85 -15.60 -10.44 -26.02
C LEU A 85 -14.91 -11.80 -26.22
N ILE A 86 -14.46 -12.44 -25.15
CA ILE A 86 -13.75 -13.71 -25.25
C ILE A 86 -14.72 -14.89 -25.20
N GLY A 87 -15.71 -14.85 -24.32
CA GLY A 87 -16.67 -15.93 -24.15
C GLY A 87 -17.56 -16.17 -25.37
N GLN A 88 -18.11 -15.10 -25.97
CA GLN A 88 -18.89 -15.22 -27.19
C GLN A 88 -18.03 -15.69 -28.38
N GLY A 89 -16.84 -15.13 -28.54
CA GLY A 89 -15.93 -15.56 -29.60
C GLY A 89 -15.57 -17.05 -29.49
N LEU A 90 -15.37 -17.55 -28.26
CA LEU A 90 -15.11 -18.95 -28.01
C LEU A 90 -16.35 -19.83 -28.24
N SER A 91 -17.53 -19.35 -27.84
CA SER A 91 -18.81 -20.00 -28.14
C SER A 91 -19.05 -20.20 -29.65
N ASP A 92 -18.76 -19.18 -30.44
CA ASP A 92 -18.89 -19.24 -31.91
C ASP A 92 -17.94 -20.29 -32.52
N LEU A 93 -16.73 -20.40 -32.00
CA LEU A 93 -15.76 -21.44 -32.42
C LEU A 93 -16.23 -22.84 -32.06
N LEU A 94 -16.78 -23.04 -30.85
CA LEU A 94 -17.31 -24.32 -30.39
C LEU A 94 -18.56 -24.74 -31.17
N GLY A 95 -19.43 -23.78 -31.54
CA GLY A 95 -20.58 -23.98 -32.40
C GLY A 95 -20.19 -24.51 -33.81
N GLY A 96 -19.06 -24.04 -34.34
CA GLY A 96 -18.49 -24.53 -35.59
C GLY A 96 -18.02 -25.99 -35.57
N VAL A 97 -17.83 -26.57 -34.39
CA VAL A 97 -17.45 -28.00 -34.19
C VAL A 97 -18.66 -28.88 -33.81
N GLY A 98 -19.87 -28.31 -33.88
CA GLY A 98 -21.11 -29.07 -33.63
C GLY A 98 -21.59 -29.14 -32.16
N ILE A 99 -21.01 -28.28 -31.29
CA ILE A 99 -21.46 -28.17 -29.89
C ILE A 99 -22.75 -27.33 -29.86
N PRO A 100 -23.79 -27.75 -29.10
CA PRO A 100 -25.00 -26.96 -28.93
C PRO A 100 -24.71 -25.55 -28.40
N THR A 101 -25.36 -24.55 -28.97
CA THR A 101 -25.10 -23.12 -28.69
C THR A 101 -25.15 -22.81 -27.18
N GLY A 102 -26.10 -23.36 -26.43
CA GLY A 102 -26.20 -23.12 -24.98
C GLY A 102 -25.00 -23.66 -24.18
N VAL A 103 -24.47 -24.82 -24.56
CA VAL A 103 -23.29 -25.43 -23.97
C VAL A 103 -22.04 -24.62 -24.35
N GLY A 104 -21.96 -24.21 -25.62
CA GLY A 104 -20.85 -23.36 -26.10
C GLY A 104 -20.75 -22.02 -25.36
N ILE A 105 -21.88 -21.36 -25.11
CA ILE A 105 -21.92 -20.11 -24.31
C ILE A 105 -21.44 -20.36 -22.87
N ALA A 106 -21.96 -21.39 -22.20
CA ALA A 106 -21.58 -21.67 -20.81
C ALA A 106 -20.10 -22.02 -20.69
N VAL A 107 -19.57 -22.88 -21.56
CA VAL A 107 -18.15 -23.24 -21.57
C VAL A 107 -17.28 -22.03 -21.93
N GLY A 108 -17.68 -21.25 -22.93
CA GLY A 108 -16.97 -20.03 -23.35
C GLY A 108 -16.88 -19.00 -22.22
N ALA A 109 -17.98 -18.76 -21.48
CA ALA A 109 -18.00 -17.85 -20.34
C ALA A 109 -17.07 -18.33 -19.21
N VAL A 110 -17.15 -19.61 -18.83
CA VAL A 110 -16.30 -20.17 -17.77
C VAL A 110 -14.82 -20.07 -18.14
N VAL A 111 -14.46 -20.43 -19.37
CA VAL A 111 -13.06 -20.34 -19.84
C VAL A 111 -12.58 -18.90 -19.88
N ALA A 112 -13.41 -17.96 -20.37
CA ALA A 112 -13.07 -16.54 -20.39
C ALA A 112 -12.84 -15.98 -19.00
N ILE A 113 -13.71 -16.32 -18.01
CA ILE A 113 -13.57 -15.88 -16.62
C ILE A 113 -12.30 -16.47 -16.00
N LEU A 114 -12.05 -17.77 -16.16
CA LEU A 114 -10.85 -18.40 -15.61
C LEU A 114 -9.57 -17.80 -16.18
N LEU A 115 -9.51 -17.63 -17.51
CA LEU A 115 -8.34 -17.07 -18.17
C LEU A 115 -8.08 -15.62 -17.73
N SER A 116 -9.13 -14.79 -17.73
CA SER A 116 -9.01 -13.38 -17.30
C SER A 116 -8.65 -13.28 -15.82
N THR A 117 -9.17 -14.18 -14.96
CA THR A 117 -8.81 -14.24 -13.54
C THR A 117 -7.32 -14.56 -13.34
N VAL A 118 -6.78 -15.55 -14.08
CA VAL A 118 -5.35 -15.90 -14.01
C VAL A 118 -4.48 -14.72 -14.47
N VAL A 119 -4.83 -14.09 -15.59
CA VAL A 119 -4.12 -12.91 -16.10
C VAL A 119 -4.18 -11.76 -15.11
N GLN A 120 -5.36 -11.48 -14.56
CA GLN A 120 -5.58 -10.42 -13.57
C GLN A 120 -4.78 -10.68 -12.30
N MET A 121 -4.80 -11.90 -11.78
CA MET A 121 -4.10 -12.27 -10.55
C MET A 121 -2.58 -12.11 -10.69
N ILE A 122 -2.01 -12.61 -11.82
CA ILE A 122 -0.56 -12.56 -12.04
C ILE A 122 -0.10 -11.13 -12.36
N PHE A 123 -0.69 -10.51 -13.38
CA PHE A 123 -0.20 -9.24 -13.94
C PHE A 123 -0.88 -8.01 -13.34
N GLY A 124 -2.11 -8.15 -12.84
CA GLY A 124 -2.84 -7.07 -12.19
C GLY A 124 -2.55 -6.93 -10.70
N GLU A 125 -2.17 -8.03 -10.03
CA GLU A 125 -2.02 -8.02 -8.57
C GLU A 125 -0.65 -8.50 -8.10
N LEU A 126 -0.26 -9.78 -8.32
CA LEU A 126 0.93 -10.37 -7.71
C LEU A 126 2.24 -9.72 -8.20
N PHE A 127 2.41 -9.58 -9.51
CA PHE A 127 3.62 -9.00 -10.08
C PHE A 127 3.81 -7.53 -9.67
N PRO A 128 2.84 -6.63 -9.83
CA PRO A 128 3.01 -5.22 -9.44
C PRO A 128 3.19 -5.04 -7.94
N LYS A 129 2.50 -5.82 -7.10
CA LYS A 129 2.69 -5.84 -5.66
C LYS A 129 4.13 -6.22 -5.27
N ASN A 130 4.62 -7.36 -5.79
CA ASN A 130 5.96 -7.83 -5.47
C ASN A 130 7.03 -6.86 -5.97
N LEU A 131 6.84 -6.25 -7.15
CA LEU A 131 7.72 -5.21 -7.67
C LEU A 131 7.77 -3.99 -6.76
N ALA A 132 6.60 -3.53 -6.30
CA ALA A 132 6.47 -2.35 -5.44
C ALA A 132 7.10 -2.59 -4.06
N ILE A 133 6.94 -3.78 -3.48
CA ILE A 133 7.57 -4.15 -2.20
C ILE A 133 9.08 -4.31 -2.36
N ALA A 134 9.55 -4.92 -3.44
CA ALA A 134 10.98 -5.13 -3.68
C ALA A 134 11.73 -3.83 -4.00
N ARG A 135 11.06 -2.85 -4.63
CA ARG A 135 11.67 -1.57 -5.04
C ARG A 135 10.73 -0.39 -4.80
N PRO A 136 10.37 -0.09 -3.53
CA PRO A 136 9.34 0.91 -3.22
C PRO A 136 9.72 2.32 -3.66
N ASP A 137 10.96 2.75 -3.41
CA ASP A 137 11.42 4.11 -3.70
C ASP A 137 11.39 4.46 -5.20
N PRO A 138 12.01 3.68 -6.12
CA PRO A 138 11.93 4.00 -7.55
C PRO A 138 10.51 3.88 -8.12
N VAL A 139 9.67 2.97 -7.60
CA VAL A 139 8.28 2.85 -8.05
C VAL A 139 7.47 4.05 -7.58
N ALA A 140 7.52 4.43 -6.31
CA ALA A 140 6.82 5.60 -5.78
C ALA A 140 7.19 6.89 -6.51
N ARG A 141 8.48 7.12 -6.79
CA ARG A 141 8.96 8.31 -7.53
C ARG A 141 8.46 8.34 -8.97
N ARG A 142 8.49 7.20 -9.68
CA ARG A 142 7.99 7.12 -11.07
C ARG A 142 6.51 7.37 -11.17
N LEU A 143 5.73 6.86 -10.22
CA LEU A 143 4.27 7.00 -10.20
C LEU A 143 3.80 8.34 -9.62
N ALA A 144 4.66 9.13 -8.96
CA ALA A 144 4.27 10.32 -8.21
C ALA A 144 3.48 11.36 -9.02
N LEU A 145 3.87 11.61 -10.26
CA LEU A 145 3.19 12.57 -11.12
C LEU A 145 1.78 12.09 -11.50
N SER A 146 1.67 10.86 -11.99
CA SER A 146 0.39 10.27 -12.41
C SER A 146 -0.55 10.06 -11.23
N THR A 147 -0.02 9.63 -10.08
CA THR A 147 -0.78 9.54 -8.83
C THR A 147 -1.34 10.89 -8.40
N THR A 148 -0.51 11.94 -8.39
CA THR A 148 -0.97 13.30 -8.03
C THR A 148 -2.07 13.78 -8.96
N LEU A 149 -1.93 13.55 -10.27
CA LEU A 149 -2.93 13.92 -11.26
C LEU A 149 -4.23 13.15 -11.07
N TYR A 150 -4.14 11.83 -10.86
CA TYR A 150 -5.28 10.96 -10.57
C TYR A 150 -6.05 11.42 -9.33
N LEU A 151 -5.35 11.63 -8.21
CA LEU A 151 -5.94 12.09 -6.95
C LEU A 151 -6.56 13.49 -7.07
N LYS A 152 -6.03 14.35 -7.95
CA LYS A 152 -6.61 15.66 -8.22
C LYS A 152 -7.91 15.57 -9.03
N ILE A 153 -7.94 14.73 -10.06
CA ILE A 153 -9.11 14.56 -10.95
C ILE A 153 -10.24 13.85 -10.21
N PHE A 154 -9.94 12.72 -9.59
CA PHE A 154 -10.94 11.86 -8.92
C PHE A 154 -11.11 12.17 -7.43
N GLY A 155 -10.44 13.20 -6.92
CA GLY A 155 -10.42 13.54 -5.50
C GLY A 155 -11.80 13.77 -4.89
N TRP A 156 -12.77 14.29 -5.65
CA TRP A 156 -14.14 14.47 -5.17
C TRP A 156 -14.83 13.12 -4.91
N LEU A 157 -14.62 12.14 -5.81
CA LEU A 157 -15.20 10.80 -5.70
C LEU A 157 -14.53 10.01 -4.58
N ILE A 158 -13.21 10.10 -4.48
CA ILE A 158 -12.43 9.46 -3.41
C ILE A 158 -12.88 9.99 -2.04
N LYS A 159 -13.06 11.31 -1.89
CA LYS A 159 -13.59 11.93 -0.66
C LYS A 159 -14.98 11.44 -0.30
N PHE A 160 -15.84 11.22 -1.28
CA PHE A 160 -17.18 10.67 -1.05
C PHE A 160 -17.11 9.28 -0.42
N PHE A 161 -16.29 8.37 -0.97
CA PHE A 161 -16.12 7.02 -0.43
C PHE A 161 -15.40 7.01 0.91
N ASP A 162 -14.36 7.82 1.07
CA ASP A 162 -13.62 7.98 2.33
C ASP A 162 -14.53 8.50 3.44
N HIS A 163 -15.35 9.51 3.14
CA HIS A 163 -16.36 10.04 4.09
C HIS A 163 -17.41 8.99 4.47
N SER A 164 -17.87 8.20 3.49
CA SER A 164 -18.83 7.11 3.72
C SER A 164 -18.25 6.03 4.62
N SER A 165 -16.99 5.64 4.39
CA SER A 165 -16.25 4.70 5.24
C SER A 165 -16.10 5.23 6.67
N ASN A 166 -15.69 6.49 6.82
CA ASN A 166 -15.54 7.14 8.12
C ASN A 166 -16.87 7.26 8.87
N LEU A 167 -17.99 7.45 8.16
CA LEU A 167 -19.33 7.44 8.75
C LEU A 167 -19.67 6.06 9.33
N LEU A 168 -19.35 4.99 8.62
CA LEU A 168 -19.56 3.61 9.11
C LEU A 168 -18.70 3.32 10.35
N LEU A 169 -17.41 3.74 10.36
CA LEU A 169 -16.55 3.59 11.53
C LEU A 169 -17.13 4.30 12.75
N ARG A 170 -17.61 5.54 12.59
CA ARG A 170 -18.26 6.29 13.66
C ARG A 170 -19.55 5.62 14.15
N ALA A 171 -20.35 5.03 13.26
CA ALA A 171 -21.54 4.27 13.63
C ALA A 171 -21.19 3.05 14.51
N LEU A 172 -20.02 2.45 14.30
CA LEU A 172 -19.45 1.37 15.11
C LEU A 172 -18.70 1.88 16.36
N ARG A 173 -18.69 3.20 16.62
CA ARG A 173 -17.96 3.87 17.71
C ARG A 173 -16.45 3.70 17.62
N ILE A 174 -15.90 3.54 16.42
CA ILE A 174 -14.47 3.50 16.15
C ILE A 174 -14.04 4.87 15.64
N GLU A 175 -13.06 5.48 16.27
CA GLU A 175 -12.51 6.75 15.79
C GLU A 175 -11.67 6.50 14.53
N PRO A 176 -11.98 7.20 13.40
CA PRO A 176 -11.18 7.09 12.19
C PRO A 176 -9.76 7.60 12.45
N VAL A 177 -8.76 6.80 12.07
CA VAL A 177 -7.36 7.24 12.12
C VAL A 177 -7.13 8.22 10.97
N HIS A 178 -6.90 9.49 11.31
CA HIS A 178 -6.42 10.46 10.35
C HIS A 178 -4.91 10.29 10.17
N ASP A 179 -4.39 10.66 8.98
CA ASP A 179 -2.95 10.67 8.68
C ASP A 179 -2.19 11.60 9.65
N VAL A 180 -2.02 11.16 10.88
CA VAL A 180 -1.15 11.83 11.84
C VAL A 180 0.26 11.26 11.60
N GLU A 181 1.23 12.14 11.37
CA GLU A 181 2.62 11.76 11.53
C GLU A 181 2.76 11.29 12.99
N HIS A 182 2.78 9.99 13.19
CA HIS A 182 3.13 9.44 14.49
C HIS A 182 4.61 9.76 14.72
N ALA A 183 4.88 10.87 15.38
CA ALA A 183 6.15 11.04 16.04
C ALA A 183 6.27 9.87 17.02
N ALA A 184 7.35 9.11 16.93
CA ALA A 184 7.58 7.98 17.82
C ALA A 184 7.47 8.45 19.27
N THR A 185 6.63 7.79 20.03
CA THR A 185 6.52 8.05 21.47
C THR A 185 7.77 7.49 22.19
N PRO A 186 8.10 7.92 23.41
CA PRO A 186 9.18 7.31 24.19
C PRO A 186 9.07 5.79 24.31
N ARG A 187 7.85 5.26 24.42
CA ARG A 187 7.58 3.81 24.44
C ARG A 187 7.89 3.12 23.11
N ASP A 188 7.60 3.78 21.99
CA ASP A 188 7.92 3.24 20.67
C ASP A 188 9.44 3.18 20.50
N LEU A 189 10.18 4.18 21.03
CA LEU A 189 11.64 4.19 21.01
C LEU A 189 12.22 3.07 21.86
N GLU A 190 11.69 2.80 23.06
CA GLU A 190 12.09 1.65 23.90
C GLU A 190 11.91 0.33 23.13
N HIS A 191 10.74 0.15 22.49
CA HIS A 191 10.45 -1.06 21.73
C HIS A 191 11.39 -1.24 20.53
N ILE A 192 11.71 -0.16 19.82
CA ILE A 192 12.68 -0.17 18.72
C ILE A 192 14.08 -0.55 19.22
N VAL A 193 14.52 -0.04 20.38
CA VAL A 193 15.81 -0.37 20.99
C VAL A 193 15.87 -1.84 21.39
N ASP A 194 14.81 -2.37 22.00
CA ASP A 194 14.72 -3.78 22.39
C ASP A 194 14.72 -4.72 21.19
N GLU A 195 13.99 -4.39 20.12
CA GLU A 195 13.96 -5.16 18.89
C GLU A 195 15.32 -5.15 18.18
N SER A 196 15.98 -3.99 18.11
CA SER A 196 17.33 -3.85 17.55
C SER A 196 18.39 -4.60 18.35
N ARG A 197 18.20 -4.73 19.67
CA ARG A 197 19.03 -5.59 20.54
C ARG A 197 18.79 -7.07 20.22
N ALA A 198 17.54 -7.49 20.08
CA ALA A 198 17.17 -8.88 19.84
C ALA A 198 17.64 -9.37 18.45
N THR A 199 17.65 -8.50 17.44
CA THR A 199 18.15 -8.78 16.08
C THR A 199 19.67 -8.67 15.96
N GLY A 200 20.36 -8.16 16.99
CA GLY A 200 21.83 -8.00 16.97
C GLY A 200 22.33 -6.78 16.20
N GLU A 201 21.43 -5.89 15.77
CA GLU A 201 21.78 -4.64 15.09
C GLU A 201 22.33 -3.60 16.05
N LEU A 202 21.97 -3.70 17.33
CA LEU A 202 22.45 -2.85 18.42
C LEU A 202 23.27 -3.64 19.42
N SER A 203 24.47 -3.13 19.79
CA SER A 203 25.26 -3.78 20.83
C SER A 203 24.58 -3.69 22.19
N PRO A 204 24.79 -4.66 23.12
CA PRO A 204 24.20 -4.63 24.45
C PRO A 204 24.55 -3.36 25.25
N GLU A 205 25.77 -2.84 25.08
CA GLU A 205 26.24 -1.62 25.74
C GLU A 205 25.47 -0.39 25.24
N MET A 206 25.32 -0.28 23.93
CA MET A 206 24.62 0.84 23.29
C MET A 206 23.14 0.82 23.64
N SER A 207 22.52 -0.35 23.59
CA SER A 207 21.11 -0.54 23.98
C SER A 207 20.88 -0.11 25.43
N THR A 208 21.76 -0.56 26.38
CA THR A 208 21.66 -0.16 27.79
C THR A 208 21.83 1.34 27.98
N LEU A 209 22.67 2.00 27.18
CA LEU A 209 22.85 3.45 27.22
C LEU A 209 21.58 4.18 26.76
N LEU A 210 20.97 3.72 25.67
CA LEU A 210 19.73 4.29 25.13
C LEU A 210 18.58 4.13 26.13
N ASP A 211 18.41 2.94 26.73
CA ASP A 211 17.40 2.70 27.76
C ASP A 211 17.53 3.70 28.92
N ARG A 212 18.77 3.92 29.42
CA ARG A 212 19.02 4.89 30.49
C ARG A 212 18.72 6.34 30.06
N MET A 213 18.92 6.69 28.78
CA MET A 213 18.58 8.01 28.25
C MET A 213 17.06 8.18 28.17
N LEU A 214 16.32 7.16 27.76
CA LEU A 214 14.85 7.19 27.68
C LEU A 214 14.21 7.27 29.07
N ASP A 215 14.79 6.58 30.06
CA ASP A 215 14.35 6.61 31.46
C ASP A 215 14.70 7.95 32.18
N PHE A 216 15.62 8.74 31.64
CA PHE A 216 16.15 9.92 32.34
C PHE A 216 15.07 10.97 32.66
N PRO A 217 14.10 11.29 31.79
CA PRO A 217 13.03 12.25 32.11
C PRO A 217 12.18 11.87 33.32
N ASP A 218 12.04 10.58 33.60
CA ASP A 218 11.25 10.05 34.73
C ASP A 218 12.05 9.94 36.02
N ARG A 219 13.37 10.21 36.01
CA ARG A 219 14.24 10.22 37.15
C ARG A 219 14.12 11.52 37.95
N THR A 220 13.79 11.40 39.21
CA THR A 220 13.71 12.52 40.16
C THR A 220 14.95 12.56 41.04
N ALA A 221 15.20 13.68 41.70
CA ALA A 221 16.29 13.80 42.71
C ALA A 221 16.24 12.70 43.80
N VAL A 222 15.07 12.16 44.09
CA VAL A 222 14.90 11.06 45.05
C VAL A 222 15.65 9.80 44.61
N HIS A 223 15.74 9.51 43.31
CA HIS A 223 16.47 8.36 42.77
C HIS A 223 17.99 8.48 42.95
N ALA A 224 18.50 9.70 43.01
CA ALA A 224 19.91 10.00 43.25
C ALA A 224 20.22 10.30 44.74
N ALA A 225 19.20 10.36 45.61
CA ALA A 225 19.37 10.71 47.00
C ALA A 225 20.06 9.57 47.79
N ILE A 226 21.15 9.90 48.44
CA ILE A 226 21.85 9.02 49.34
C ILE A 226 21.30 9.27 50.77
N PRO A 227 20.75 8.25 51.44
CA PRO A 227 20.31 8.40 52.83
C PRO A 227 21.42 8.91 53.72
N ARG A 228 21.13 9.87 54.63
CA ARG A 228 22.11 10.51 55.52
C ARG A 228 22.95 9.48 56.29
N SER A 229 22.40 8.32 56.58
CA SER A 229 23.10 7.21 57.26
C SER A 229 24.22 6.56 56.43
N ARG A 230 24.27 6.82 55.12
CA ARG A 230 25.28 6.30 54.18
C ARG A 230 26.25 7.36 53.66
N VAL A 231 26.07 8.62 54.11
CA VAL A 231 26.96 9.71 53.72
C VAL A 231 28.16 9.72 54.64
N ALA A 232 29.38 9.67 54.10
CA ALA A 232 30.59 9.90 54.84
C ALA A 232 30.67 11.38 55.26
N VAL A 233 30.73 11.62 56.56
CA VAL A 233 30.78 12.99 57.12
C VAL A 233 32.21 13.26 57.61
N VAL A 234 32.78 14.37 57.21
CA VAL A 234 34.04 14.85 57.74
C VAL A 234 33.72 15.98 58.77
N PRO A 235 34.26 15.96 59.98
CA PRO A 235 34.08 17.05 60.94
C PRO A 235 34.61 18.36 60.33
N ALA A 236 33.88 19.44 60.49
CA ALA A 236 34.40 20.79 60.19
C ALA A 236 35.22 21.23 61.41
N ASP A 237 36.52 21.36 61.23
CA ASP A 237 37.42 21.96 62.22
C ASP A 237 37.26 23.47 62.27
#